data_84f6dd118a638668ab3b53a72a7682af
#
_entry.id   84f6dd118a638668ab3b53a72a7682af
#
_cell.length_a   1.000
_cell.length_b   1.000
_cell.length_c   1.000
_cell.angle_alpha   90.00
_cell.angle_beta   90.00
_cell.angle_gamma   90.00
#
_symmetry.space_group_name_H-M   'P 1'
#
loop_
_entity.id
_entity.type
_entity.pdbx_description
1 polymer ?
#
loop_
_entity_poly.entity_id
_entity_poly.type
_entity_poly.pdbx_seq_one_letter_code
_entity_poly.pdbx_strand_id
1 'polypeptide(L)' 'MNTLDRTDLRMLAVLQGEGRITNAELAERVSLSPSACLRRLRFLEESGV' A
#
# COMPACT_ATOMS: atom_id res chain seq x y z
N MET A 1 -15.98 -6.51 -10.55
CA MET A 1 -15.95 -5.56 -9.46
C MET A 1 -14.53 -5.15 -9.12
N ASN A 2 -14.32 -3.89 -8.90
CA ASN A 2 -13.02 -3.39 -8.58
C ASN A 2 -12.68 -3.63 -7.12
N THR A 3 -11.54 -4.21 -6.86
CA THR A 3 -11.11 -4.51 -5.52
C THR A 3 -10.13 -3.49 -4.96
N LEU A 4 -9.72 -2.52 -5.78
CA LEU A 4 -8.81 -1.49 -5.33
C LEU A 4 -9.60 -0.28 -4.83
N ASP A 5 -9.33 0.16 -3.62
CA ASP A 5 -9.97 1.35 -3.11
C ASP A 5 -8.95 2.51 -3.10
N ARG A 6 -9.36 3.64 -2.56
CA ARG A 6 -8.53 4.83 -2.54
C ARG A 6 -7.20 4.59 -1.83
N THR A 7 -7.23 3.84 -0.74
CA THR A 7 -6.01 3.53 0.00
C THR A 7 -5.05 2.71 -0.85
N ASP A 8 -5.55 1.71 -1.55
CA ASP A 8 -4.72 0.89 -2.40
C ASP A 8 -4.08 1.70 -3.51
N LEU A 9 -4.85 2.60 -4.12
CA LEU A 9 -4.32 3.46 -5.17
C LEU A 9 -3.23 4.38 -4.64
N ARG A 10 -3.40 4.88 -3.43
CA ARG A 10 -2.38 5.69 -2.79
C ARG A 10 -1.11 4.91 -2.55
N MET A 11 -1.25 3.69 -2.05
CA MET A 11 -0.10 2.84 -1.80
C MET A 11 0.67 2.59 -3.09
N LEU A 12 -0.02 2.29 -4.17
CA LEU A 12 0.63 2.06 -5.45
C LEU A 12 1.36 3.31 -5.95
N ALA A 13 0.73 4.46 -5.79
CA ALA A 13 1.34 5.72 -6.21
C ALA A 13 2.62 6.01 -5.43
N VAL A 14 2.60 5.79 -4.11
CA VAL A 14 3.78 6.00 -3.27
C VAL A 14 4.88 5.02 -3.65
N LEU A 15 4.53 3.77 -3.85
CA LEU A 15 5.51 2.74 -4.21
C LEU A 15 6.16 3.03 -5.56
N GLN A 16 5.40 3.54 -6.50
CA GLN A 16 5.96 3.89 -7.80
C GLN A 16 6.91 5.09 -7.72
N GLY A 17 6.63 6.01 -6.81
CA GLY A 17 7.46 7.19 -6.65
C GLY A 17 8.65 6.96 -5.73
N GLU A 18 8.49 6.10 -4.72
CA GLU A 18 9.53 5.85 -3.73
C GLU A 18 9.65 4.35 -3.48
N GLY A 19 10.26 3.65 -4.42
CA GLY A 19 10.34 2.20 -4.36
C GLY A 19 11.08 1.64 -3.15
N ARG A 20 11.86 2.46 -2.45
CA ARG A 20 12.63 2.01 -1.29
C ARG A 20 12.01 2.42 0.04
N ILE A 21 10.79 2.89 0.01
CA ILE A 21 10.12 3.31 1.23
C ILE A 21 9.92 2.11 2.16
N THR A 22 10.09 2.31 3.46
CA THR A 22 9.84 1.25 4.43
C THR A 22 8.35 1.09 4.66
N ASN A 23 7.95 -0.07 5.23
CA ASN A 23 6.55 -0.30 5.54
C ASN A 23 6.02 0.75 6.52
N ALA A 24 6.82 1.14 7.50
CA ALA A 24 6.41 2.15 8.47
C ALA A 24 6.17 3.50 7.80
N GLU A 25 7.05 3.89 6.89
CA GLU A 25 6.88 5.13 6.16
C GLU A 25 5.67 5.09 5.24
N LEU A 26 5.48 3.96 4.57
CA LEU A 26 4.33 3.80 3.69
C LEU A 26 3.03 3.91 4.48
N ALA A 27 2.99 3.29 5.65
CA ALA A 27 1.81 3.35 6.50
C ALA A 27 1.46 4.79 6.87
N GLU A 28 2.47 5.58 7.19
CA GLU A 28 2.26 7.00 7.49
C GLU A 28 1.68 7.75 6.31
N ARG A 29 2.21 7.48 5.11
CA ARG A 29 1.78 8.17 3.90
C ARG A 29 0.33 7.88 3.57
N VAL A 30 -0.17 6.71 3.93
CA VAL A 30 -1.54 6.32 3.63
C VAL A 30 -2.43 6.31 4.87
N SER A 31 -1.94 6.81 5.99
CA SER A 31 -2.70 6.94 7.24
C SER A 31 -3.20 5.60 7.77
N LEU A 32 -2.37 4.58 7.69
CA LEU A 32 -2.68 3.27 8.24
C LEU A 32 -1.68 2.92 9.33
N SER A 33 -2.07 1.99 10.21
CA SER A 33 -1.11 1.41 11.13
C SER A 33 -0.15 0.52 10.34
N PRO A 34 1.05 0.24 10.86
CA PRO A 34 2.00 -0.63 10.14
C PRO A 34 1.42 -2.02 9.86
N SER A 35 0.67 -2.59 10.80
CA SER A 35 0.06 -3.91 10.56
C SER A 35 -0.97 -3.87 9.46
N ALA A 36 -1.81 -2.84 9.45
CA ALA A 36 -2.83 -2.71 8.42
C ALA A 36 -2.19 -2.48 7.06
N CYS A 37 -1.12 -1.68 7.02
CA CYS A 37 -0.41 -1.41 5.80
C CYS A 37 0.21 -2.68 5.23
N LEU A 38 0.83 -3.49 6.06
CA LEU A 38 1.45 -4.73 5.63
C LEU A 38 0.40 -5.69 5.07
N ARG A 39 -0.76 -5.76 5.72
CA ARG A 39 -1.84 -6.61 5.26
C ARG A 39 -2.32 -6.18 3.87
N ARG A 40 -2.48 -4.88 3.66
CA ARG A 40 -2.89 -4.35 2.37
C ARG A 40 -1.85 -4.62 1.30
N LEU A 41 -0.59 -4.45 1.65
CA LEU A 41 0.50 -4.67 0.71
C LEU A 41 0.51 -6.12 0.24
N ARG A 42 0.32 -7.05 1.16
CA ARG A 42 0.25 -8.46 0.80
C ARG A 42 -0.92 -8.76 -0.12
N PHE A 43 -2.05 -8.13 0.16
CA PHE A 43 -3.22 -8.30 -0.68
C PHE A 43 -2.93 -7.84 -2.11
N LEU A 44 -2.28 -6.71 -2.25
CA LEU A 44 -1.94 -6.18 -3.57
C LEU A 44 -0.97 -7.11 -4.30
N GLU A 45 0.00 -7.64 -3.59
CA GLU A 45 0.96 -8.58 -4.18
C GLU A 45 0.27 -9.84 -4.67
N GLU A 46 -0.66 -10.36 -3.89
CA GLU A 46 -1.39 -11.56 -4.25
C GLU A 46 -2.32 -11.33 -5.43
N SER A 47 -2.76 -10.11 -5.61
CA SER A 47 -3.63 -9.76 -6.73
C SER A 47 -2.86 -9.60 -8.03
N GLY A 48 -1.54 -9.66 -8.01
CA GLY A 48 -0.75 -9.52 -9.21
C GLY A 48 -0.53 -8.09 -9.65
N VAL A 49 -0.72 -7.16 -8.75
CA VAL A 49 -0.56 -5.75 -9.04
C VAL A 49 0.87 -5.29 -8.80
#